data_c176bc381e2228ad5fb09a1f45e069d8
#
_entry.id   c176bc381e2228ad5fb09a1f45e069d8
#
_cell.length_a   1.000
_cell.length_b   1.000
_cell.length_c   1.000
_cell.angle_alpha   90.00
_cell.angle_beta   90.00
_cell.angle_gamma   90.00
#
_symmetry.space_group_name_H-M   'P 1'
#
loop_
_entity.id
_entity.type
_entity.pdbx_description
1 polymer ?
#
loop_
_entity_poly.entity_id
_entity_poly.type
_entity_poly.pdbx_seq_one_letter_code
_entity_poly.pdbx_strand_id
1 'polypeptide(L)'
;MSISAEAVRFDEDAMWVALSDGRTLGVPLAWFPRLLHADRAALEAVEVSPFGLHWAALDEDVSVEGLLAGRGDQRAVGRVA
;
A
#
# COMPACT_ATOMS: atom_id res chain seq x y z
N MET A 1 -0.77 -21.57 2.53
CA MET A 1 -1.77 -20.58 2.95
C MET A 1 -1.21 -19.19 2.74
N SER A 2 -1.98 -18.30 2.16
CA SER A 2 -1.50 -16.96 1.87
C SER A 2 -2.19 -15.95 2.77
N ILE A 3 -1.52 -14.82 2.98
CA ILE A 3 -2.03 -13.72 3.76
C ILE A 3 -2.64 -12.71 2.80
N SER A 4 -3.85 -12.27 3.10
CA SER A 4 -4.60 -11.37 2.25
C SER A 4 -4.79 -10.02 2.92
N ALA A 5 -4.95 -8.97 2.12
CA ALA A 5 -5.38 -7.69 2.63
C ALA A 5 -6.90 -7.70 2.80
N GLU A 6 -7.37 -7.16 3.92
CA GLU A 6 -8.80 -7.13 4.20
C GLU A 6 -9.35 -5.72 4.26
N ALA A 7 -8.55 -4.76 4.69
CA ALA A 7 -8.97 -3.37 4.79
C ALA A 7 -7.74 -2.49 4.87
N VAL A 8 -7.92 -1.22 4.56
CA VAL A 8 -6.85 -0.25 4.68
C VAL A 8 -7.44 1.06 5.18
N ARG A 9 -6.70 1.75 6.04
CA ARG A 9 -7.04 3.10 6.46
C ARG A 9 -5.81 3.96 6.38
N PHE A 10 -6.02 5.27 6.35
CA PHE A 10 -4.92 6.21 6.13
C PHE A 10 -4.90 7.24 7.26
N ASP A 11 -3.70 7.59 7.69
CA ASP A 11 -3.52 8.79 8.48
C ASP A 11 -2.61 9.74 7.70
N GLU A 12 -2.03 10.74 8.37
CA GLU A 12 -1.27 11.76 7.65
C GLU A 12 -0.03 11.20 6.96
N ASP A 13 0.60 10.21 7.56
CA ASP A 13 1.92 9.76 7.12
C ASP A 13 1.95 8.32 6.64
N ALA A 14 0.93 7.55 6.95
CA ALA A 14 1.00 6.11 6.76
C ALA A 14 -0.33 5.53 6.34
N MET A 15 -0.27 4.36 5.73
CA MET A 15 -1.44 3.54 5.56
C MET A 15 -1.32 2.32 6.46
N TRP A 16 -2.47 1.86 6.96
CA TRP A 16 -2.55 0.74 7.89
C TRP A 16 -3.38 -0.33 7.23
N VAL A 17 -2.73 -1.44 6.92
CA VAL A 17 -3.35 -2.52 6.16
C VAL A 17 -3.66 -3.67 7.09
N ALA A 18 -4.94 -3.97 7.26
CA ALA A 18 -5.36 -5.11 8.06
C ALA A 18 -5.21 -6.38 7.24
N LEU A 19 -4.57 -7.37 7.82
CA LEU A 19 -4.27 -8.61 7.14
C LEU A 19 -5.13 -9.75 7.68
N SER A 20 -5.30 -10.78 6.85
CA SER A 20 -6.16 -11.91 7.19
C SER A 20 -5.65 -12.73 8.37
N ASP A 21 -4.39 -12.60 8.73
CA ASP A 21 -3.82 -13.31 9.86
C ASP A 21 -4.01 -12.57 11.19
N GLY A 22 -4.72 -11.45 11.18
CA GLY A 22 -4.98 -10.68 12.39
C GLY A 22 -4.02 -9.55 12.64
N ARG A 23 -2.96 -9.44 11.86
CA ARG A 23 -2.01 -8.34 12.02
C ARG A 23 -2.46 -7.11 11.25
N THR A 24 -1.97 -5.96 11.69
CA THR A 24 -2.13 -4.72 10.92
C THR A 24 -0.73 -4.20 10.60
N LEU A 25 -0.50 -3.95 9.33
CA LEU A 25 0.81 -3.52 8.87
C LEU A 25 0.78 -2.02 8.61
N GLY A 26 1.64 -1.28 9.28
CA GLY A 26 1.77 0.16 9.05
C GLY A 26 2.83 0.41 8.01
N VAL A 27 2.51 1.18 6.97
CA VAL A 27 3.39 1.42 5.85
C VAL A 27 3.49 2.91 5.61
N PRO A 28 4.71 3.48 5.66
CA PRO A 28 4.85 4.91 5.38
C PRO A 28 4.43 5.24 3.95
N LEU A 29 3.64 6.28 3.78
CA LEU A 29 3.25 6.72 2.45
C LEU A 29 4.44 7.18 1.63
N ALA A 30 5.51 7.60 2.29
CA ALA A 30 6.72 8.04 1.60
C ALA A 30 7.37 6.94 0.77
N TRP A 31 7.05 5.67 1.05
CA TRP A 31 7.54 4.57 0.23
C TRP A 31 6.90 4.55 -1.15
N PHE A 32 5.79 5.25 -1.33
CA PHE A 32 5.03 5.26 -2.57
C PHE A 32 4.73 6.70 -2.94
N PRO A 33 5.59 7.34 -3.74
CA PRO A 33 5.44 8.77 -4.03
C PRO A 33 4.08 9.16 -4.58
N ARG A 34 3.47 8.30 -5.40
CA ARG A 34 2.13 8.60 -5.92
C ARG A 34 1.08 8.67 -4.83
N LEU A 35 1.23 7.85 -3.80
CA LEU A 35 0.32 7.87 -2.67
C LEU A 35 0.61 9.06 -1.76
N LEU A 36 1.89 9.35 -1.56
CA LEU A 36 2.30 10.45 -0.69
C LEU A 36 1.74 11.78 -1.17
N HIS A 37 1.71 11.98 -2.48
CA HIS A 37 1.27 13.25 -3.06
C HIS A 37 -0.20 13.27 -3.44
N ALA A 38 -0.92 12.17 -3.24
CA ALA A 38 -2.33 12.10 -3.56
C ALA A 38 -3.16 12.80 -2.49
N ASP A 39 -4.31 13.32 -2.90
CA ASP A 39 -5.22 13.89 -1.90
C ASP A 39 -6.00 12.77 -1.21
N ARG A 40 -6.71 13.12 -0.17
CA ARG A 40 -7.42 12.15 0.66
C ARG A 40 -8.46 11.37 -0.16
N ALA A 41 -9.18 12.05 -1.04
CA ALA A 41 -10.21 11.39 -1.83
C ALA A 41 -9.60 10.34 -2.75
N ALA A 42 -8.44 10.65 -3.34
CA ALA A 42 -7.77 9.70 -4.21
C ALA A 42 -7.26 8.49 -3.44
N LEU A 43 -6.71 8.72 -2.24
CA LEU A 43 -6.25 7.61 -1.40
C LEU A 43 -7.40 6.70 -0.99
N GLU A 44 -8.53 7.29 -0.64
CA GLU A 44 -9.65 6.51 -0.14
C GLU A 44 -10.40 5.78 -1.24
N ALA A 45 -10.10 6.08 -2.49
CA ALA A 45 -10.68 5.35 -3.62
C ALA A 45 -9.98 4.02 -3.88
N VAL A 46 -9.19 3.55 -2.95
CA VAL A 46 -8.44 2.30 -3.07
C VAL A 46 -9.39 1.12 -3.23
N GLU A 47 -8.98 0.17 -4.07
CA GLU A 47 -9.66 -1.10 -4.23
C GLU A 47 -8.84 -2.16 -3.53
N VAL A 48 -9.45 -2.82 -2.55
CA VAL A 48 -8.78 -3.84 -1.75
C VAL A 48 -9.11 -5.21 -2.32
N SER A 49 -8.09 -6.00 -2.60
CA SER A 49 -8.27 -7.37 -3.05
C SER A 49 -7.40 -8.29 -2.18
N PRO A 50 -7.62 -9.61 -2.25
CA PRO A 50 -6.77 -10.52 -1.48
C PRO A 50 -5.29 -10.39 -1.80
N PHE A 51 -4.96 -9.93 -2.99
CA PHE A 51 -3.57 -9.86 -3.41
C PHE A 51 -2.91 -8.53 -3.11
N GLY A 52 -3.70 -7.50 -2.85
CA GLY A 52 -3.12 -6.19 -2.59
C GLY A 52 -4.11 -5.05 -2.73
N LEU A 53 -3.55 -3.89 -2.99
CA LEU A 53 -4.29 -2.64 -3.08
C LEU A 53 -4.08 -2.03 -4.45
N HIS A 54 -5.14 -1.47 -5.01
CA HIS A 54 -5.07 -0.87 -6.34
C HIS A 54 -5.75 0.49 -6.35
N TRP A 55 -5.10 1.47 -6.96
CA TRP A 55 -5.63 2.82 -7.13
C TRP A 55 -5.65 3.12 -8.63
N ALA A 56 -6.82 2.99 -9.23
CA ALA A 56 -6.95 3.18 -10.69
C ALA A 56 -6.56 4.59 -11.12
N ALA A 57 -7.01 5.60 -10.38
CA ALA A 57 -6.75 6.98 -10.74
C ALA A 57 -5.27 7.36 -10.61
N LEU A 58 -4.53 6.64 -9.78
CA LEU A 58 -3.12 6.92 -9.54
C LEU A 58 -2.21 5.97 -10.31
N ASP A 59 -2.79 5.00 -10.99
CA ASP A 59 -2.04 3.95 -11.68
C ASP A 59 -1.04 3.30 -10.74
N GLU A 60 -1.52 2.94 -9.56
CA GLU A 60 -0.66 2.37 -8.52
C GLU A 60 -1.20 1.03 -8.06
N ASP A 61 -0.32 0.06 -7.92
CA ASP A 61 -0.62 -1.26 -7.40
C ASP A 61 0.38 -1.61 -6.31
N VAL A 62 -0.13 -2.12 -5.20
CA VAL A 62 0.71 -2.52 -4.08
C VAL A 62 0.32 -3.93 -3.68
N SER A 63 1.27 -4.86 -3.76
CA SER A 63 0.99 -6.24 -3.40
C SER A 63 1.20 -6.47 -1.91
N VAL A 64 0.39 -7.36 -1.34
CA VAL A 64 0.58 -7.78 0.05
C VAL A 64 1.96 -8.39 0.23
N GLU A 65 2.36 -9.23 -0.72
CA GLU A 65 3.66 -9.87 -0.67
C GLU A 65 4.79 -8.84 -0.62
N GLY A 66 4.68 -7.80 -1.45
CA GLY A 66 5.68 -6.73 -1.45
C GLY A 66 5.71 -5.97 -0.14
N LEU A 67 4.54 -5.71 0.44
CA LEU A 67 4.49 -5.02 1.72
C LEU A 67 5.11 -5.85 2.84
N LEU A 68 4.82 -7.13 2.87
CA LEU A 68 5.38 -8.02 3.89
C LEU A 68 6.89 -8.14 3.76
N ALA A 69 7.40 -8.03 2.54
CA ALA A 69 8.84 -8.07 2.29
C ALA A 69 9.53 -6.73 2.55
N GLY A 70 8.76 -5.69 2.86
CA GLY A 70 9.32 -4.37 3.11
C GLY A 70 9.73 -3.61 1.88
N ARG A 71 9.14 -3.92 0.72
CA ARG A 71 9.47 -3.25 -0.53
C ARG A 71 8.54 -2.06 -0.75
N GLY A 72 9.14 -0.94 -1.16
CA GLY A 72 8.38 0.22 -1.56
C GLY A 72 8.11 0.21 -3.06
N ASP A 73 7.98 1.41 -3.63
CA ASP A 73 7.71 1.58 -5.06
C ASP A 73 8.87 1.04 -5.87
N GLN A 74 8.64 -0.05 -6.59
CA GLN A 74 9.68 -0.70 -7.37
C GLN A 74 10.21 0.18 -8.48
N ARG A 75 9.38 1.09 -8.96
CA ARG A 75 9.79 1.98 -10.05
C ARG A 75 10.80 3.00 -9.57
N ALA A 76 10.85 3.28 -8.27
CA ALA A 76 11.74 4.29 -7.71
C ALA A 76 12.98 3.69 -7.09
N VAL A 77 13.13 2.39 -7.15
CA VAL A 77 14.13 1.70 -6.35
C VAL A 77 15.48 1.57 -7.04
N GLY A 78 15.49 1.76 -8.35
CA GLY A 78 16.64 1.38 -9.14
C GLY A 78 17.96 1.90 -8.66
N ARG A 79 17.98 3.00 -7.91
CA ARG A 79 19.22 3.59 -7.49
C ARG A 79 19.57 3.30 -6.07
N VAL A 80 18.88 2.46 -5.43
CA VAL A 80 19.19 2.18 -4.04
C VAL A 80 20.58 1.63 -3.93
N ALA A 81 21.32 2.25 -3.12
CA ALA A 81 22.68 1.81 -2.90
C ALA A 81 22.70 0.55 -2.07
#